data_c288314344694b1a0e37af97d7a07045
#
_entry.id   c288314344694b1a0e37af97d7a07045
#
_cell.length_a   1.000
_cell.length_b   1.000
_cell.length_c   1.000
_cell.angle_alpha   90.00
_cell.angle_beta   90.00
_cell.angle_gamma   90.00
#
_symmetry.space_group_name_H-M   'P 1'
#
loop_
_entity.id
_entity.type
_entity.pdbx_description
1 polymer ?
#
loop_
_entity_poly.entity_id
_entity_poly.type
_entity_poly.pdbx_seq_one_letter_code
_entity_poly.pdbx_strand_id
1 'polypeptide(L)'
;MLKAICSSKELTDNSYYDCVSDLIGSEQVQELKNITHHVSTTRFQHCVNVSYYSYIVCRKFKLNARSAARAGLLHDLFFYDRKEYNASKIKGQASHSKKHSMEACANAAELTHITCLERDMIEKHMWPATRPMPRYKETYIITIIDKYCAVLEFCVPRVQRFIAGKTR
;
A
#
# COMPACT_ATOMS: atom_id res chain seq x y z
N MET A 1 1.16 -18.83 0.79
CA MET A 1 0.52 -18.48 -0.49
C MET A 1 0.28 -16.98 -0.50
N LEU A 2 0.90 -16.26 -1.44
CA LEU A 2 0.83 -14.80 -1.55
C LEU A 2 -0.21 -14.42 -2.61
N LYS A 3 -1.32 -13.80 -2.21
CA LYS A 3 -2.41 -13.40 -3.10
C LYS A 3 -2.86 -11.97 -2.82
N ALA A 4 -3.27 -11.27 -3.87
CA ALA A 4 -3.99 -10.03 -3.72
C ALA A 4 -5.50 -10.30 -3.51
N ILE A 5 -6.18 -9.37 -2.84
CA ILE A 5 -7.63 -9.44 -2.61
C ILE A 5 -8.37 -9.55 -3.95
N CYS A 6 -9.38 -10.38 -4.05
CA CYS A 6 -10.12 -10.67 -5.28
C CYS A 6 -9.27 -11.25 -6.44
N SER A 7 -8.04 -11.70 -6.20
CA SER A 7 -7.22 -12.39 -7.19
C SER A 7 -7.19 -13.88 -6.90
N SER A 8 -7.41 -14.70 -7.94
CA SER A 8 -7.20 -16.14 -7.87
C SER A 8 -5.74 -16.55 -8.10
N LYS A 9 -4.91 -15.62 -8.60
CA LYS A 9 -3.53 -15.88 -8.99
C LYS A 9 -2.62 -15.93 -7.76
N GLU A 10 -1.74 -16.93 -7.70
CA GLU A 10 -0.57 -16.93 -6.84
C GLU A 10 0.43 -15.89 -7.39
N LEU A 11 0.97 -15.05 -6.51
CA LEU A 11 1.82 -13.93 -6.92
C LEU A 11 3.30 -14.32 -7.01
N THR A 12 3.73 -15.40 -6.37
CA THR A 12 5.13 -15.87 -6.37
C THR A 12 5.61 -16.40 -7.72
N ASP A 13 4.68 -16.83 -8.59
CA ASP A 13 4.98 -17.48 -9.85
C ASP A 13 4.78 -16.58 -11.08
N ASN A 14 4.95 -15.27 -10.91
CA ASN A 14 4.73 -14.34 -12.02
C ASN A 14 5.69 -13.14 -12.00
N SER A 15 5.77 -12.45 -13.13
CA SER A 15 6.66 -11.30 -13.35
C SER A 15 6.44 -10.10 -12.39
N TYR A 16 5.36 -10.09 -11.63
CA TYR A 16 5.18 -9.15 -10.52
C TYR A 16 6.16 -9.46 -9.39
N TYR A 17 6.30 -10.75 -9.02
CA TYR A 17 7.18 -11.14 -7.93
C TYR A 17 8.63 -10.76 -8.18
N ASP A 18 9.08 -10.85 -9.44
CA ASP A 18 10.43 -10.40 -9.85
C ASP A 18 10.70 -8.93 -9.55
N CYS A 19 9.64 -8.11 -9.46
CA CYS A 19 9.76 -6.69 -9.13
C CYS A 19 9.97 -6.42 -7.63
N VAL A 20 9.52 -7.32 -6.76
CA VAL A 20 9.42 -7.11 -5.30
C VAL A 20 10.08 -8.20 -4.47
N SER A 21 10.66 -9.24 -5.09
CA SER A 21 11.26 -10.39 -4.40
C SER A 21 12.36 -10.03 -3.42
N ASP A 22 13.13 -8.98 -3.72
CA ASP A 22 14.17 -8.42 -2.86
C ASP A 22 13.64 -7.67 -1.63
N LEU A 23 12.38 -7.25 -1.65
CA LEU A 23 11.76 -6.44 -0.60
C LEU A 23 10.78 -7.23 0.27
N ILE A 24 9.98 -8.07 -0.36
CA ILE A 24 8.83 -8.70 0.29
C ILE A 24 9.22 -9.61 1.47
N GLY A 25 10.44 -10.17 1.44
CA GLY A 25 11.01 -11.01 2.50
C GLY A 25 11.76 -10.24 3.58
N SER A 26 11.96 -8.92 3.45
CA SER A 26 12.68 -8.13 4.44
C SER A 26 11.94 -8.06 5.77
N GLU A 27 12.68 -7.95 6.87
CA GLU A 27 12.14 -7.93 8.23
C GLU A 27 11.10 -6.80 8.38
N GLN A 28 11.43 -5.59 7.91
CA GLN A 28 10.56 -4.41 8.00
C GLN A 28 9.24 -4.60 7.26
N VAL A 29 9.26 -5.21 6.06
CA VAL A 29 8.03 -5.48 5.31
C VAL A 29 7.23 -6.60 5.98
N GLN A 30 7.88 -7.63 6.51
CA GLN A 30 7.22 -8.73 7.22
C GLN A 30 6.59 -8.27 8.55
N GLU A 31 7.17 -7.30 9.24
CA GLU A 31 6.62 -6.71 10.46
C GLU A 31 5.23 -6.09 10.25
N LEU A 32 4.94 -5.60 9.06
CA LEU A 32 3.61 -5.08 8.70
C LEU A 32 2.48 -6.11 8.85
N LYS A 33 2.78 -7.40 8.97
CA LYS A 33 1.81 -8.46 9.28
C LYS A 33 1.23 -8.35 10.69
N ASN A 34 1.99 -7.76 11.59
CA ASN A 34 1.61 -7.57 13.00
C ASN A 34 0.74 -6.33 13.20
N ILE A 35 0.59 -5.49 12.17
CA ILE A 35 -0.12 -4.22 12.26
C ILE A 35 -1.48 -4.33 11.56
N THR A 36 -2.56 -4.13 12.32
CA THR A 36 -3.90 -4.08 11.76
C THR A 36 -4.09 -2.79 10.96
N HIS A 37 -4.56 -2.90 9.71
CA HIS A 37 -4.81 -1.75 8.85
C HIS A 37 -6.29 -1.34 8.85
N HIS A 38 -7.16 -2.23 8.42
CA HIS A 38 -8.61 -2.12 8.46
C HIS A 38 -9.20 -3.28 9.27
N VAL A 39 -10.52 -3.33 9.45
CA VAL A 39 -11.26 -4.24 10.34
C VAL A 39 -10.80 -5.71 10.33
N SER A 40 -10.22 -6.19 9.22
CA SER A 40 -9.81 -7.60 9.05
C SER A 40 -8.55 -7.79 8.20
N THR A 41 -7.85 -6.72 7.84
CA THR A 41 -6.69 -6.76 6.94
C THR A 41 -5.45 -6.27 7.68
N THR A 42 -4.31 -6.93 7.49
CA THR A 42 -3.03 -6.45 7.97
C THR A 42 -2.47 -5.39 7.03
N ARG A 43 -1.59 -4.52 7.51
CA ARG A 43 -0.91 -3.52 6.67
C ARG A 43 -0.07 -4.19 5.59
N PHE A 44 0.55 -5.32 5.88
CA PHE A 44 1.23 -6.15 4.88
C PHE A 44 0.31 -6.53 3.72
N GLN A 45 -0.87 -7.08 4.02
CA GLN A 45 -1.81 -7.51 2.97
C GLN A 45 -2.30 -6.31 2.14
N HIS A 46 -2.56 -5.17 2.78
CA HIS A 46 -2.90 -3.93 2.08
C HIS A 46 -1.78 -3.50 1.13
N CYS A 47 -0.54 -3.44 1.60
CA CYS A 47 0.62 -3.10 0.76
C CYS A 47 0.78 -4.07 -0.43
N VAL A 48 0.57 -5.37 -0.22
CA VAL A 48 0.58 -6.36 -1.31
C VAL A 48 -0.54 -6.09 -2.32
N ASN A 49 -1.75 -5.77 -1.86
CA ASN A 49 -2.87 -5.45 -2.74
C ASN A 49 -2.58 -4.22 -3.60
N VAL A 50 -2.13 -3.12 -2.97
CA VAL A 50 -1.79 -1.87 -3.67
C VAL A 50 -0.64 -2.08 -4.64
N SER A 51 0.41 -2.79 -4.23
CA SER A 51 1.56 -3.16 -5.05
C SER A 51 1.13 -3.89 -6.33
N TYR A 52 0.39 -4.97 -6.17
CA TYR A 52 -0.02 -5.82 -7.28
C TYR A 52 -0.95 -5.09 -8.26
N TYR A 53 -1.97 -4.41 -7.78
CA TYR A 53 -2.92 -3.71 -8.65
C TYR A 53 -2.28 -2.49 -9.33
N SER A 54 -1.38 -1.77 -8.67
CA SER A 54 -0.60 -0.69 -9.29
C SER A 54 0.29 -1.23 -10.40
N TYR A 55 0.95 -2.38 -10.18
CA TYR A 55 1.72 -3.09 -11.22
C TYR A 55 0.86 -3.42 -12.43
N ILE A 56 -0.30 -4.05 -12.25
CA ILE A 56 -1.19 -4.45 -13.35
C ILE A 56 -1.65 -3.23 -14.17
N VAL A 57 -2.07 -2.17 -13.48
CA VAL A 57 -2.57 -0.95 -14.14
C VAL A 57 -1.44 -0.25 -14.88
N CYS A 58 -0.28 -0.04 -14.25
CA CYS A 58 0.87 0.59 -14.90
C CYS A 58 1.35 -0.22 -16.11
N ARG A 59 1.40 -1.56 -16.01
CA ARG A 59 1.73 -2.44 -17.14
C ARG A 59 0.76 -2.29 -18.30
N LYS A 60 -0.55 -2.24 -18.02
CA LYS A 60 -1.60 -2.05 -19.04
C LYS A 60 -1.45 -0.72 -19.78
N PHE A 61 -1.08 0.35 -19.06
CA PHE A 61 -0.89 1.67 -19.65
C PHE A 61 0.53 1.95 -20.14
N LYS A 62 1.41 0.93 -20.18
CA LYS A 62 2.82 1.04 -20.61
C LYS A 62 3.62 2.08 -19.80
N LEU A 63 3.31 2.20 -18.51
CA LEU A 63 4.02 3.00 -17.53
C LEU A 63 5.04 2.15 -16.76
N ASN A 64 5.79 2.74 -15.83
CA ASN A 64 6.80 2.00 -15.06
C ASN A 64 6.16 1.07 -14.02
N ALA A 65 5.78 -0.14 -14.46
CA ALA A 65 5.12 -1.13 -13.64
C ALA A 65 6.03 -1.65 -12.50
N ARG A 66 7.35 -1.78 -12.72
CA ARG A 66 8.30 -2.20 -11.67
C ARG A 66 8.33 -1.21 -10.53
N SER A 67 8.52 0.08 -10.81
CA SER A 67 8.52 1.11 -9.77
C SER A 67 7.15 1.22 -9.08
N ALA A 68 6.04 1.01 -9.81
CA ALA A 68 4.71 1.00 -9.20
C ALA A 68 4.50 -0.19 -8.24
N ALA A 69 5.02 -1.38 -8.57
CA ALA A 69 5.00 -2.53 -7.68
C ALA A 69 5.79 -2.25 -6.39
N ARG A 70 7.02 -1.76 -6.52
CA ARG A 70 7.92 -1.47 -5.39
C ARG A 70 7.36 -0.36 -4.50
N ALA A 71 6.96 0.75 -5.08
CA ALA A 71 6.36 1.86 -4.33
C ALA A 71 5.04 1.44 -3.66
N GLY A 72 4.22 0.64 -4.33
CA GLY A 72 2.98 0.10 -3.76
C GLY A 72 3.22 -0.82 -2.57
N LEU A 73 4.30 -1.60 -2.56
CA LEU A 73 4.68 -2.42 -1.41
C LEU A 73 5.18 -1.58 -0.22
N LEU A 74 5.80 -0.44 -0.50
CA LEU A 74 6.49 0.40 0.50
C LEU A 74 5.70 1.65 0.90
N HIS A 75 4.56 1.97 0.27
CA HIS A 75 3.86 3.25 0.48
C HIS A 75 3.39 3.48 1.92
N ASP A 76 3.10 2.40 2.64
CA ASP A 76 2.64 2.38 4.03
C ASP A 76 3.66 1.69 4.98
N LEU A 77 4.96 1.77 4.67
CA LEU A 77 6.04 1.23 5.51
C LEU A 77 6.29 2.13 6.73
N PHE A 78 5.35 2.14 7.67
CA PHE A 78 5.45 2.83 8.96
C PHE A 78 4.91 1.94 10.09
N PHE A 79 5.34 2.17 11.37
CA PHE A 79 5.17 1.19 12.44
C PHE A 79 4.34 1.66 13.63
N TYR A 80 3.85 2.91 13.64
CA TYR A 80 3.00 3.41 14.71
C TYR A 80 1.50 3.14 14.48
N ASP A 81 0.71 3.14 15.56
CA ASP A 81 -0.75 3.05 15.48
C ASP A 81 -1.38 4.42 15.16
N ARG A 82 -2.28 4.43 14.17
CA ARG A 82 -2.96 5.65 13.73
C ARG A 82 -3.86 6.25 14.80
N LYS A 83 -4.55 5.41 15.61
CA LYS A 83 -5.48 5.89 16.62
C LYS A 83 -4.73 6.54 17.77
N GLU A 84 -3.64 5.92 18.21
CA GLU A 84 -2.76 6.46 19.24
C GLU A 84 -2.14 7.78 18.79
N TYR A 85 -1.62 7.85 17.57
CA TYR A 85 -1.10 9.10 17.02
C TYR A 85 -2.13 10.22 17.00
N ASN A 86 -3.36 9.94 16.53
CA ASN A 86 -4.42 10.94 16.48
C ASN A 86 -4.90 11.37 17.87
N ALA A 87 -4.90 10.46 18.85
CA ALA A 87 -5.28 10.75 20.24
C ALA A 87 -4.23 11.62 20.96
N SER A 88 -2.95 11.41 20.66
CA SER A 88 -1.82 12.15 21.27
C SER A 88 -1.43 13.42 20.51
N LYS A 89 -2.10 13.73 19.40
CA LYS A 89 -1.74 14.82 18.51
C LYS A 89 -1.94 16.19 19.17
N ILE A 90 -0.89 17.01 19.17
CA ILE A 90 -0.92 18.40 19.63
C ILE A 90 -1.14 19.39 18.49
N LYS A 91 -1.59 20.63 18.83
CA LYS A 91 -1.81 21.71 17.86
C LYS A 91 -0.49 22.06 17.12
N GLY A 92 -0.55 22.11 15.80
CA GLY A 92 0.61 22.38 14.93
C GLY A 92 1.34 21.12 14.44
N GLN A 93 1.08 19.96 14.99
CA GLN A 93 1.66 18.70 14.53
C GLN A 93 1.06 18.27 13.17
N ALA A 94 1.88 17.60 12.33
CA ALA A 94 1.46 17.14 11.02
C ALA A 94 0.21 16.22 11.09
N SER A 95 -0.62 16.23 10.05
CA SER A 95 -1.70 15.23 9.94
C SER A 95 -1.13 13.82 9.82
N HIS A 96 -1.90 12.82 10.26
CA HIS A 96 -1.52 11.42 10.03
C HIS A 96 -1.18 11.15 8.57
N SER A 97 -2.00 11.63 7.63
CA SER A 97 -1.77 11.46 6.19
C SER A 97 -0.42 12.02 5.71
N LYS A 98 0.05 13.12 6.29
CA LYS A 98 1.37 13.68 5.97
C LYS A 98 2.49 12.92 6.67
N LYS A 99 2.30 12.58 7.94
CA LYS A 99 3.33 11.92 8.74
C LYS A 99 3.65 10.53 8.19
N HIS A 100 2.63 9.68 7.98
CA HIS A 100 2.89 8.29 7.57
C HIS A 100 3.56 8.20 6.20
N SER A 101 3.16 9.04 5.22
CA SER A 101 3.78 9.01 3.89
C SER A 101 5.25 9.46 3.90
N MET A 102 5.60 10.42 4.76
CA MET A 102 6.99 10.85 4.94
C MET A 102 7.82 9.79 5.67
N GLU A 103 7.27 9.18 6.72
CA GLU A 103 7.91 8.11 7.48
C GLU A 103 8.09 6.84 6.63
N ALA A 104 7.05 6.46 5.87
CA ALA A 104 7.17 5.34 4.93
C ALA A 104 8.26 5.58 3.88
N CYS A 105 8.40 6.82 3.39
CA CYS A 105 9.46 7.16 2.44
C CYS A 105 10.86 7.11 3.08
N ALA A 106 11.01 7.55 4.32
CA ALA A 106 12.27 7.47 5.06
C ALA A 106 12.66 6.00 5.29
N ASN A 107 11.75 5.18 5.81
CA ASN A 107 11.97 3.75 6.05
C ASN A 107 12.27 2.99 4.75
N ALA A 108 11.59 3.33 3.65
CA ALA A 108 11.87 2.75 2.34
C ALA A 108 13.28 3.10 1.84
N ALA A 109 13.75 4.32 2.08
CA ALA A 109 15.09 4.75 1.69
C ALA A 109 16.21 4.13 2.55
N GLU A 110 15.90 3.76 3.79
CA GLU A 110 16.80 3.00 4.65
C GLU A 110 16.87 1.53 4.23
N LEU A 111 15.73 0.95 3.80
CA LEU A 111 15.64 -0.45 3.40
C LEU A 111 16.29 -0.71 2.04
N THR A 112 16.12 0.20 1.08
CA THR A 112 16.57 -0.01 -0.31
C THR A 112 16.81 1.32 -1.03
N HIS A 113 17.55 1.25 -2.14
CA HIS A 113 17.64 2.40 -3.04
C HIS A 113 16.27 2.66 -3.71
N ILE A 114 15.68 3.82 -3.44
CA ILE A 114 14.44 4.30 -4.07
C ILE A 114 14.74 5.37 -5.13
N THR A 115 14.14 5.23 -6.29
CA THR A 115 14.22 6.21 -7.39
C THR A 115 13.40 7.47 -7.09
N CYS A 116 13.65 8.57 -7.84
CA CYS A 116 12.81 9.78 -7.72
C CYS A 116 11.32 9.51 -8.02
N LEU A 117 11.03 8.56 -8.90
CA LEU A 117 9.67 8.13 -9.22
C LEU A 117 9.03 7.40 -8.04
N GLU A 118 9.72 6.43 -7.44
CA GLU A 118 9.25 5.69 -6.27
C GLU A 118 9.06 6.60 -5.06
N ARG A 119 9.99 7.53 -4.84
CA ARG A 119 9.85 8.58 -3.81
C ARG A 119 8.58 9.40 -4.00
N ASP A 120 8.33 9.91 -5.20
CA ASP A 120 7.13 10.70 -5.50
C ASP A 120 5.85 9.90 -5.23
N MET A 121 5.84 8.60 -5.61
CA MET A 121 4.71 7.70 -5.34
C MET A 121 4.48 7.47 -3.85
N ILE A 122 5.54 7.23 -3.07
CA ILE A 122 5.41 6.96 -1.62
C ILE A 122 5.04 8.25 -0.87
N GLU A 123 5.71 9.37 -1.12
CA GLU A 123 5.45 10.61 -0.39
C GLU A 123 4.09 11.23 -0.69
N LYS A 124 3.56 11.02 -1.90
CA LYS A 124 2.38 11.76 -2.38
C LYS A 124 1.15 10.91 -2.64
N HIS A 125 1.16 9.62 -2.25
CA HIS A 125 -0.02 8.74 -2.43
C HIS A 125 -1.28 9.27 -1.72
N MET A 126 -1.12 10.14 -0.72
CA MET A 126 -2.23 10.77 0.00
C MET A 126 -2.79 12.04 -0.66
N TRP A 127 -2.32 12.41 -1.87
CA TRP A 127 -2.92 13.52 -2.61
C TRP A 127 -4.42 13.21 -2.93
N PRO A 128 -5.33 14.20 -2.90
CA PRO A 128 -5.16 15.64 -2.62
C PRO A 128 -5.22 16.02 -1.13
N ALA A 129 -5.34 15.05 -0.21
CA ALA A 129 -5.40 15.31 1.23
C ALA A 129 -4.08 15.90 1.77
N THR A 130 -2.97 15.68 1.07
CA THR A 130 -1.66 16.26 1.35
C THR A 130 -1.09 16.96 0.12
N ARG A 131 -0.14 17.89 0.34
CA ARG A 131 0.61 18.55 -0.73
C ARG A 131 2.10 18.20 -0.60
N PRO A 132 2.91 18.33 -1.66
CA PRO A 132 2.62 18.86 -2.99
C PRO A 132 1.90 17.87 -3.93
N MET A 133 1.48 18.38 -5.10
CA MET A 133 0.86 17.60 -6.16
C MET A 133 1.82 16.54 -6.74
N PRO A 134 1.33 15.35 -7.14
CA PRO A 134 2.10 14.33 -7.86
C PRO A 134 2.78 14.85 -9.12
N ARG A 135 4.00 14.38 -9.38
CA ARG A 135 4.77 14.72 -10.59
C ARG A 135 4.56 13.72 -11.73
N TYR A 136 4.31 12.46 -11.38
CA TYR A 136 4.29 11.34 -12.32
C TYR A 136 2.88 10.74 -12.41
N LYS A 137 2.56 10.17 -13.56
CA LYS A 137 1.27 9.49 -13.79
C LYS A 137 1.08 8.28 -12.87
N GLU A 138 2.16 7.58 -12.59
CA GLU A 138 2.20 6.42 -11.69
C GLU A 138 1.76 6.80 -10.27
N THR A 139 2.07 8.03 -9.82
CA THR A 139 1.66 8.52 -8.50
C THR A 139 0.14 8.71 -8.41
N TYR A 140 -0.52 9.14 -9.49
CA TYR A 140 -1.98 9.18 -9.52
C TYR A 140 -2.58 7.78 -9.52
N ILE A 141 -1.94 6.83 -10.21
CA ILE A 141 -2.39 5.43 -10.23
C ILE A 141 -2.33 4.84 -8.82
N ILE A 142 -1.19 4.94 -8.13
CA ILE A 142 -1.08 4.39 -6.76
C ILE A 142 -2.06 5.06 -5.81
N THR A 143 -2.28 6.38 -5.92
CA THR A 143 -3.26 7.11 -5.13
C THR A 143 -4.68 6.55 -5.30
N ILE A 144 -5.08 6.25 -6.53
CA ILE A 144 -6.40 5.69 -6.83
C ILE A 144 -6.48 4.23 -6.36
N ILE A 145 -5.45 3.44 -6.64
CA ILE A 145 -5.40 2.02 -6.29
C ILE A 145 -5.40 1.81 -4.77
N ASP A 146 -4.71 2.64 -4.01
CA ASP A 146 -4.74 2.60 -2.54
C ASP A 146 -6.20 2.75 -2.03
N LYS A 147 -6.94 3.74 -2.51
CA LYS A 147 -8.36 3.95 -2.13
C LYS A 147 -9.24 2.79 -2.59
N TYR A 148 -9.01 2.29 -3.80
CA TYR A 148 -9.72 1.13 -4.33
C TYR A 148 -9.50 -0.11 -3.47
N CYS A 149 -8.25 -0.41 -3.10
CA CYS A 149 -7.93 -1.54 -2.22
C CYS A 149 -8.58 -1.38 -0.84
N ALA A 150 -8.55 -0.18 -0.25
CA ALA A 150 -9.22 0.09 1.02
C ALA A 150 -10.74 -0.18 0.97
N VAL A 151 -11.40 0.18 -0.13
CA VAL A 151 -12.82 -0.12 -0.34
C VAL A 151 -13.05 -1.63 -0.47
N LEU A 152 -12.25 -2.35 -1.25
CA LEU A 152 -12.36 -3.80 -1.38
C LEU A 152 -12.17 -4.51 -0.04
N GLU A 153 -11.17 -4.13 0.73
CA GLU A 153 -10.86 -4.70 2.05
C GLU A 153 -11.97 -4.46 3.08
N PHE A 154 -12.71 -3.38 2.92
CA PHE A 154 -13.88 -3.10 3.73
C PHE A 154 -15.12 -3.90 3.28
N CYS A 155 -15.38 -3.97 1.97
CA CYS A 155 -16.60 -4.54 1.41
C CYS A 155 -16.57 -6.08 1.32
N VAL A 156 -15.48 -6.66 0.82
CA VAL A 156 -15.42 -8.10 0.50
C VAL A 156 -15.69 -8.99 1.72
N PRO A 157 -15.07 -8.78 2.89
CA PRO A 157 -15.36 -9.63 4.06
C PRO A 157 -16.80 -9.51 4.55
N ARG A 158 -17.45 -8.34 4.37
CA ARG A 158 -18.86 -8.13 4.77
C ARG A 158 -19.81 -8.86 3.85
N VAL A 159 -19.57 -8.78 2.54
CA VAL A 159 -20.37 -9.50 1.54
C VAL A 159 -20.24 -11.00 1.74
N GLN A 160 -19.04 -11.52 1.96
CA GLN A 160 -18.81 -12.95 2.22
C GLN A 160 -19.55 -13.44 3.49
N ARG A 161 -19.51 -12.68 4.58
CA ARG A 161 -20.27 -13.00 5.81
C ARG A 161 -21.78 -12.99 5.57
N PHE A 162 -22.27 -12.02 4.81
CA PHE A 162 -23.69 -11.92 4.49
C PHE A 162 -24.18 -13.12 3.66
N ILE A 163 -23.40 -13.56 2.68
CA ILE A 163 -23.71 -14.74 1.86
C ILE A 163 -23.65 -16.02 2.72
N ALA A 164 -22.61 -16.19 3.52
CA ALA A 164 -22.47 -17.35 4.41
C ALA A 164 -23.56 -17.44 5.47
N GLY A 165 -24.09 -16.30 5.94
CA GLY A 165 -25.21 -16.25 6.88
C GLY A 165 -26.59 -16.57 6.27
N LYS A 166 -26.73 -16.45 4.93
CA LYS A 166 -27.96 -16.82 4.20
C LYS A 166 -28.03 -18.31 3.83
N THR A 167 -26.94 -19.03 3.94
CA THR A 167 -26.85 -20.48 3.62
C THR A 167 -27.07 -21.39 4.84
N ARG A 168 -27.47 -20.81 5.98
CA ARG A 168 -27.96 -21.51 7.17
C ARG A 168 -29.45 -21.22 7.37
#